data_61ced4b77fe4ff03a8fe1d575e0ec716
#
_entry.id   61ced4b77fe4ff03a8fe1d575e0ec716
#
_cell.length_a   1.000
_cell.length_b   1.000
_cell.length_c   1.000
_cell.angle_alpha   90.00
_cell.angle_beta   90.00
_cell.angle_gamma   90.00
#
_symmetry.space_group_name_H-M   'P 1'
#
loop_
_entity.id
_entity.type
_entity.pdbx_description
1 polymer ?
#
loop_
_entity_poly.entity_id
_entity_poly.type
_entity_poly.pdbx_seq_one_letter_code
_entity_poly.pdbx_strand_id
1 'polypeptide(L)'
;GFHDYAAVVGFLRRRLCIGGNGKADKGKQFKILKDLMHRADVSEVVNACDAGREGELIFRFVYEMAGCKKPFTRLWISSMETGAIQSGFDNLKDGRGYDALYHSALCRAKADWLIGINATRLFSCLYGKTLNVGRVQTPTLKMLVDRDAAITNFKKETYYHVRLMLPDAEAASAKICAADEAGKLKAACEASAAVCTSLTREKKTIVPPKLFDLTSLQREANRIYGYTAKQTLDLAQTLYEKKLLTYPRTDSNYLTDDMGDTAAGIVSLLCGKLPFMASAAYEQSISRVLNSKKVSDHHAIIPTMEIAKTDLTTLPESERNILILAGARLLMATAEPHVYEAVTDRKSVV
;
A
#
# COMPACT_ATOMS: atom_id res chain seq x y z
N GLY A 1 -12.49 -36.97 -9.94
CA GLY A 1 -12.64 -36.27 -9.09
C GLY A 1 -13.57 -35.08 -8.80
N PHE A 2 -14.90 -35.26 -8.68
CA PHE A 2 -15.86 -34.18 -8.39
C PHE A 2 -16.26 -34.10 -6.90
N HIS A 3 -15.54 -34.74 -6.00
CA HIS A 3 -15.88 -34.77 -4.57
C HIS A 3 -15.41 -33.57 -3.76
N ASP A 4 -14.57 -32.69 -4.33
CA ASP A 4 -13.97 -31.57 -3.59
C ASP A 4 -14.82 -30.28 -3.55
N TYR A 5 -15.86 -30.18 -4.38
CA TYR A 5 -16.74 -29.00 -4.38
C TYR A 5 -17.47 -28.82 -3.03
N ALA A 6 -17.91 -29.93 -2.44
CA ALA A 6 -18.54 -29.92 -1.13
C ALA A 6 -17.57 -29.50 0.00
N ALA A 7 -16.29 -29.84 -0.14
CA ALA A 7 -15.26 -29.45 0.84
C ALA A 7 -14.90 -27.96 0.75
N VAL A 8 -14.82 -27.39 -0.46
CA VAL A 8 -14.58 -25.94 -0.67
C VAL A 8 -15.80 -25.13 -0.24
N VAL A 9 -17.00 -25.57 -0.57
CA VAL A 9 -18.26 -24.97 -0.07
C VAL A 9 -18.38 -25.16 1.45
N GLY A 10 -17.97 -26.29 1.99
CA GLY A 10 -17.88 -26.54 3.43
C GLY A 10 -16.84 -25.65 4.13
N PHE A 11 -15.71 -25.37 3.49
CA PHE A 11 -14.69 -24.43 3.96
C PHE A 11 -15.20 -22.99 3.97
N LEU A 12 -15.91 -22.58 2.93
CA LEU A 12 -16.54 -21.24 2.86
C LEU A 12 -17.72 -21.11 3.82
N ARG A 13 -18.55 -22.15 3.99
CA ARG A 13 -19.53 -22.20 5.07
C ARG A 13 -18.88 -22.03 6.44
N ARG A 14 -17.74 -22.68 6.69
CA ARG A 14 -16.99 -22.51 7.95
C ARG A 14 -16.34 -21.13 8.06
N ARG A 15 -15.79 -20.54 7.00
CA ARG A 15 -15.19 -19.21 7.03
C ARG A 15 -16.22 -18.09 7.14
N LEU A 16 -17.39 -18.26 6.56
CA LEU A 16 -18.57 -17.42 6.82
C LEU A 16 -19.13 -17.63 8.25
N CYS A 17 -18.84 -18.81 8.86
CA CYS A 17 -19.26 -19.16 10.21
C CYS A 17 -18.17 -19.08 11.28
N ILE A 18 -16.88 -18.84 10.94
CA ILE A 18 -15.77 -18.81 11.91
C ILE A 18 -15.29 -17.38 12.11
N GLY A 19 -15.71 -16.76 13.12
CA GLY A 19 -15.13 -15.50 13.62
C GLY A 19 -16.03 -14.86 14.65
N GLY A 20 -15.52 -14.62 15.83
CA GLY A 20 -16.14 -14.04 17.00
C GLY A 20 -17.34 -13.10 16.77
N ASN A 21 -17.84 -12.39 17.64
CA ASN A 21 -19.10 -11.62 17.72
C ASN A 21 -19.85 -11.16 16.44
N GLY A 22 -19.26 -11.32 15.22
CA GLY A 22 -19.89 -11.03 13.93
C GLY A 22 -20.54 -12.23 13.20
N LYS A 23 -20.63 -13.43 13.82
CA LYS A 23 -21.16 -14.65 13.16
C LYS A 23 -22.65 -14.57 12.81
N ALA A 24 -23.46 -13.99 13.68
CA ALA A 24 -24.90 -13.87 13.48
C ALA A 24 -25.26 -12.93 12.33
N ASP A 25 -24.42 -11.93 12.07
CA ASP A 25 -24.69 -10.88 11.11
C ASP A 25 -24.41 -11.33 9.67
N LYS A 26 -23.34 -12.10 9.43
CA LYS A 26 -22.99 -12.62 8.10
C LYS A 26 -24.01 -13.60 7.55
N GLY A 27 -24.57 -14.45 8.41
CA GLY A 27 -25.64 -15.38 8.05
C GLY A 27 -26.94 -14.66 7.69
N LYS A 28 -27.28 -13.61 8.43
CA LYS A 28 -28.43 -12.74 8.13
C LYS A 28 -28.26 -12.03 6.78
N GLN A 29 -27.08 -11.45 6.55
CA GLN A 29 -26.79 -10.78 5.28
C GLN A 29 -26.85 -11.73 4.08
N PHE A 30 -26.28 -12.92 4.21
CA PHE A 30 -26.39 -13.94 3.16
C PHE A 30 -27.84 -14.33 2.88
N LYS A 31 -28.67 -14.50 3.94
CA LYS A 31 -30.09 -14.79 3.78
C LYS A 31 -30.82 -13.68 3.03
N ILE A 32 -30.58 -12.42 3.37
CA ILE A 32 -31.14 -11.26 2.67
C ILE A 32 -30.77 -11.28 1.19
N LEU A 33 -29.48 -11.48 0.87
CA LEU A 33 -29.01 -11.56 -0.52
C LEU A 33 -29.66 -12.72 -1.27
N LYS A 34 -29.77 -13.89 -0.64
CA LYS A 34 -30.44 -15.05 -1.23
C LYS A 34 -31.91 -14.76 -1.51
N ASP A 35 -32.64 -14.20 -0.53
CA ASP A 35 -34.05 -13.89 -0.68
C ASP A 35 -34.28 -12.86 -1.79
N LEU A 36 -33.44 -11.81 -1.87
CA LEU A 36 -33.49 -10.80 -2.93
C LEU A 36 -33.23 -11.40 -4.31
N MET A 37 -32.21 -12.24 -4.46
CA MET A 37 -31.89 -12.92 -5.73
C MET A 37 -33.01 -13.81 -6.24
N HIS A 38 -33.89 -14.33 -5.36
CA HIS A 38 -35.00 -15.22 -5.72
C HIS A 38 -36.34 -14.52 -5.88
N ARG A 39 -36.43 -13.22 -5.63
CA ARG A 39 -37.69 -12.46 -5.81
C ARG A 39 -38.17 -12.55 -7.26
N ALA A 40 -39.45 -12.69 -7.45
CA ALA A 40 -40.07 -12.84 -8.78
C ALA A 40 -39.95 -11.57 -9.65
N ASP A 41 -39.88 -10.40 -9.01
CA ASP A 41 -39.71 -9.10 -9.67
C ASP A 41 -38.25 -8.75 -10.05
N VAL A 42 -37.29 -9.59 -9.66
CA VAL A 42 -35.87 -9.43 -10.07
C VAL A 42 -35.62 -10.27 -11.31
N SER A 43 -35.28 -9.63 -12.42
CA SER A 43 -34.97 -10.28 -13.70
C SER A 43 -33.50 -10.64 -13.85
N GLU A 44 -32.60 -9.85 -13.27
CA GLU A 44 -31.14 -9.92 -13.44
C GLU A 44 -30.42 -9.54 -12.16
N VAL A 45 -29.17 -10.03 -11.99
CA VAL A 45 -28.29 -9.70 -10.88
C VAL A 45 -27.06 -8.97 -11.41
N VAL A 46 -26.70 -7.83 -10.82
CA VAL A 46 -25.48 -7.10 -11.18
C VAL A 46 -24.38 -7.44 -10.19
N ASN A 47 -23.26 -7.97 -10.70
CA ASN A 47 -22.02 -8.11 -9.92
C ASN A 47 -21.31 -6.76 -9.84
N ALA A 48 -21.51 -6.06 -8.74
CA ALA A 48 -20.87 -4.78 -8.41
C ALA A 48 -19.76 -4.92 -7.34
N CYS A 49 -19.19 -6.13 -7.17
CA CYS A 49 -18.00 -6.32 -6.34
C CYS A 49 -16.78 -5.67 -6.99
N ASP A 50 -15.70 -5.53 -6.20
CA ASP A 50 -14.45 -4.90 -6.65
C ASP A 50 -14.02 -5.37 -8.04
N ALA A 51 -13.49 -4.45 -8.84
CA ALA A 51 -13.07 -4.69 -10.22
C ALA A 51 -11.77 -5.50 -10.27
N GLY A 52 -11.83 -6.73 -9.78
CA GLY A 52 -10.69 -7.61 -9.66
C GLY A 52 -11.07 -9.07 -9.46
N ARG A 53 -10.05 -9.87 -9.39
CA ARG A 53 -10.10 -11.32 -9.26
C ARG A 53 -10.81 -11.77 -7.98
N GLU A 54 -10.57 -11.09 -6.86
CA GLU A 54 -11.17 -11.43 -5.57
C GLU A 54 -12.65 -11.03 -5.53
N GLY A 55 -13.02 -9.87 -6.10
CA GLY A 55 -14.42 -9.44 -6.19
C GLY A 55 -15.24 -10.41 -7.05
N GLU A 56 -14.69 -10.88 -8.18
CA GLU A 56 -15.34 -11.90 -9.00
C GLU A 56 -15.55 -13.21 -8.23
N LEU A 57 -14.53 -13.69 -7.51
CA LEU A 57 -14.61 -14.89 -6.69
C LEU A 57 -15.68 -14.79 -5.59
N ILE A 58 -15.74 -13.66 -4.89
CA ILE A 58 -16.71 -13.42 -3.81
C ILE A 58 -18.13 -13.47 -4.38
N PHE A 59 -18.38 -12.75 -5.48
CA PHE A 59 -19.68 -12.75 -6.13
C PHE A 59 -20.12 -14.15 -6.54
N ARG A 60 -19.27 -14.90 -7.29
CA ARG A 60 -19.59 -16.23 -7.77
C ARG A 60 -19.91 -17.20 -6.63
N PHE A 61 -19.15 -17.14 -5.54
CA PHE A 61 -19.44 -17.96 -4.38
C PHE A 61 -20.78 -17.64 -3.72
N VAL A 62 -21.15 -16.38 -3.59
CA VAL A 62 -22.45 -15.97 -3.04
C VAL A 62 -23.57 -16.42 -4.00
N TYR A 63 -23.41 -16.17 -5.28
CA TYR A 63 -24.38 -16.51 -6.33
C TYR A 63 -24.63 -18.02 -6.41
N GLU A 64 -23.59 -18.83 -6.45
CA GLU A 64 -23.67 -20.29 -6.48
C GLU A 64 -24.25 -20.85 -5.17
N MET A 65 -23.81 -20.35 -4.02
CA MET A 65 -24.30 -20.79 -2.72
C MET A 65 -25.76 -20.39 -2.46
N ALA A 66 -26.23 -19.29 -3.05
CA ALA A 66 -27.63 -18.91 -3.05
C ALA A 66 -28.48 -19.83 -3.93
N GLY A 67 -27.88 -20.54 -4.89
CA GLY A 67 -28.56 -21.34 -5.89
C GLY A 67 -29.30 -20.49 -6.94
N CYS A 68 -28.84 -19.25 -7.14
CA CYS A 68 -29.43 -18.36 -8.13
C CYS A 68 -29.14 -18.86 -9.55
N LYS A 69 -30.14 -18.76 -10.44
CA LYS A 69 -30.04 -19.17 -11.85
C LYS A 69 -30.35 -18.03 -12.82
N LYS A 70 -30.61 -16.82 -12.29
CA LYS A 70 -30.91 -15.65 -13.11
C LYS A 70 -29.68 -15.19 -13.87
N PRO A 71 -29.81 -14.53 -15.04
CA PRO A 71 -28.68 -13.92 -15.71
C PRO A 71 -28.00 -12.89 -14.80
N PHE A 72 -26.70 -12.69 -15.00
CA PHE A 72 -25.97 -11.67 -14.26
C PHE A 72 -25.01 -10.93 -15.18
N THR A 73 -24.88 -9.65 -14.89
CA THR A 73 -23.96 -8.72 -15.56
C THR A 73 -22.87 -8.27 -14.62
N ARG A 74 -21.83 -7.64 -15.17
CA ARG A 74 -20.66 -7.18 -14.45
C ARG A 74 -20.51 -5.67 -14.56
N LEU A 75 -20.58 -4.98 -13.44
CA LEU A 75 -20.13 -3.60 -13.28
C LEU A 75 -18.63 -3.59 -13.04
N TRP A 76 -17.87 -2.92 -13.91
CA TRP A 76 -16.41 -2.84 -13.81
C TRP A 76 -15.96 -1.39 -13.70
N ILE A 77 -15.69 -0.94 -12.49
CA ILE A 77 -15.25 0.43 -12.18
C ILE A 77 -14.08 0.38 -11.19
N SER A 78 -13.12 1.28 -11.35
CA SER A 78 -11.96 1.45 -10.44
C SER A 78 -12.01 2.79 -9.69
N SER A 79 -13.03 3.61 -9.96
CA SER A 79 -13.27 4.90 -9.32
C SER A 79 -14.70 4.95 -8.80
N MET A 80 -14.91 5.63 -7.66
CA MET A 80 -16.23 5.86 -7.05
C MET A 80 -16.79 7.24 -7.37
N GLU A 81 -16.23 7.91 -8.37
CA GLU A 81 -16.79 9.16 -8.91
C GLU A 81 -18.17 8.91 -9.54
N THR A 82 -19.10 9.86 -9.36
CA THR A 82 -20.47 9.71 -9.84
C THR A 82 -20.54 9.41 -11.34
N GLY A 83 -19.71 10.11 -12.13
CA GLY A 83 -19.63 9.89 -13.57
C GLY A 83 -19.13 8.49 -13.95
N ALA A 84 -18.11 7.97 -13.21
CA ALA A 84 -17.59 6.62 -13.42
C ALA A 84 -18.63 5.55 -13.08
N ILE A 85 -19.39 5.73 -11.98
CA ILE A 85 -20.47 4.83 -11.58
C ILE A 85 -21.55 4.82 -12.66
N GLN A 86 -22.01 5.98 -13.10
CA GLN A 86 -23.07 6.10 -14.11
C GLN A 86 -22.64 5.47 -15.44
N SER A 87 -21.46 5.83 -15.94
CA SER A 87 -20.89 5.22 -17.15
C SER A 87 -20.71 3.70 -17.01
N GLY A 88 -20.35 3.22 -15.83
CA GLY A 88 -20.23 1.79 -15.54
C GLY A 88 -21.57 1.06 -15.65
N PHE A 89 -22.65 1.62 -15.13
CA PHE A 89 -24.00 1.06 -15.27
C PHE A 89 -24.52 1.12 -16.70
N ASP A 90 -24.21 2.18 -17.45
CA ASP A 90 -24.58 2.31 -18.87
C ASP A 90 -23.82 1.29 -19.76
N ASN A 91 -22.69 0.78 -19.28
CA ASN A 91 -21.81 -0.15 -20.00
C ASN A 91 -21.62 -1.49 -19.29
N LEU A 92 -22.67 -2.02 -18.66
CA LEU A 92 -22.66 -3.34 -18.05
C LEU A 92 -22.26 -4.42 -19.07
N LYS A 93 -21.41 -5.36 -18.64
CA LYS A 93 -20.93 -6.46 -19.48
C LYS A 93 -21.54 -7.78 -19.05
N ASP A 94 -21.65 -8.72 -19.99
CA ASP A 94 -22.06 -10.08 -19.63
C ASP A 94 -21.11 -10.66 -18.58
N GLY A 95 -21.66 -11.13 -17.48
CA GLY A 95 -20.90 -11.70 -16.39
C GLY A 95 -20.09 -12.94 -16.77
N ARG A 96 -20.53 -13.71 -17.78
CA ARG A 96 -19.79 -14.89 -18.26
C ARG A 96 -18.49 -14.52 -18.99
N GLY A 97 -18.35 -13.30 -19.49
CA GLY A 97 -17.10 -12.79 -20.03
C GLY A 97 -15.94 -12.78 -19.01
N TYR A 98 -16.26 -12.92 -17.72
CA TYR A 98 -15.30 -12.95 -16.61
C TYR A 98 -15.04 -14.36 -16.04
N ASP A 99 -15.48 -15.42 -16.72
CA ASP A 99 -15.28 -16.81 -16.26
C ASP A 99 -13.79 -17.17 -16.12
N ALA A 100 -12.94 -16.71 -17.03
CA ALA A 100 -11.49 -16.94 -16.94
C ALA A 100 -10.89 -16.28 -15.67
N LEU A 101 -11.35 -15.08 -15.31
CA LEU A 101 -10.94 -14.37 -14.11
C LEU A 101 -11.39 -15.12 -12.84
N TYR A 102 -12.64 -15.58 -12.81
CA TYR A 102 -13.17 -16.43 -11.74
C TYR A 102 -12.35 -17.71 -11.56
N HIS A 103 -12.09 -18.43 -12.66
CA HIS A 103 -11.31 -19.67 -12.60
C HIS A 103 -9.88 -19.43 -12.11
N SER A 104 -9.24 -18.32 -12.51
CA SER A 104 -7.93 -17.94 -12.00
C SER A 104 -7.94 -17.73 -10.48
N ALA A 105 -8.93 -17.00 -9.95
CA ALA A 105 -9.09 -16.79 -8.52
C ALA A 105 -9.40 -18.10 -7.77
N LEU A 106 -10.25 -18.93 -8.33
CA LEU A 106 -10.63 -20.23 -7.77
C LEU A 106 -9.43 -21.19 -7.72
N CYS A 107 -8.62 -21.26 -8.79
CA CYS A 107 -7.41 -22.07 -8.82
C CYS A 107 -6.43 -21.62 -7.74
N ARG A 108 -6.23 -20.32 -7.58
CA ARG A 108 -5.38 -19.78 -6.51
C ARG A 108 -5.90 -20.16 -5.12
N ALA A 109 -7.20 -20.00 -4.87
CA ALA A 109 -7.80 -20.35 -3.58
C ALA A 109 -7.66 -21.84 -3.26
N LYS A 110 -7.87 -22.71 -4.26
CA LYS A 110 -7.69 -24.17 -4.13
C LYS A 110 -6.23 -24.54 -3.87
N ALA A 111 -5.29 -23.98 -4.62
CA ALA A 111 -3.86 -24.25 -4.45
C ALA A 111 -3.38 -23.80 -3.06
N ASP A 112 -3.74 -22.60 -2.61
CA ASP A 112 -3.41 -22.10 -1.28
C ASP A 112 -3.97 -23.04 -0.18
N TRP A 113 -5.17 -23.53 -0.33
CA TRP A 113 -5.79 -24.43 0.63
C TRP A 113 -5.12 -25.81 0.63
N LEU A 114 -4.95 -26.43 -0.55
CA LEU A 114 -4.37 -27.79 -0.65
C LEU A 114 -2.94 -27.84 -0.13
N ILE A 115 -2.09 -26.89 -0.56
CA ILE A 115 -0.69 -26.82 -0.13
C ILE A 115 -0.63 -26.46 1.35
N GLY A 116 -1.36 -25.44 1.77
CA GLY A 116 -1.34 -24.95 3.14
C GLY A 116 -1.77 -26.02 4.15
N ILE A 117 -2.89 -26.73 3.91
CA ILE A 117 -3.38 -27.74 4.85
C ILE A 117 -2.47 -28.98 4.90
N ASN A 118 -2.04 -29.49 3.74
CA ASN A 118 -1.22 -30.69 3.69
C ASN A 118 0.18 -30.45 4.28
N ALA A 119 0.83 -29.36 3.92
CA ALA A 119 2.13 -28.98 4.48
C ALA A 119 2.03 -28.69 5.99
N THR A 120 1.00 -27.96 6.44
CA THR A 120 0.77 -27.73 7.88
C THR A 120 0.63 -29.04 8.63
N ARG A 121 -0.15 -29.99 8.13
CA ARG A 121 -0.35 -31.30 8.79
C ARG A 121 0.94 -32.10 8.79
N LEU A 122 1.62 -32.19 7.64
CA LEU A 122 2.89 -32.91 7.52
C LEU A 122 3.94 -32.42 8.55
N PHE A 123 4.23 -31.13 8.54
CA PHE A 123 5.22 -30.56 9.45
C PHE A 123 4.77 -30.63 10.92
N SER A 124 3.48 -30.45 11.19
CA SER A 124 2.97 -30.59 12.56
C SER A 124 3.10 -32.01 13.10
N CYS A 125 2.89 -33.03 12.26
CA CYS A 125 3.11 -34.42 12.64
C CYS A 125 4.60 -34.74 12.82
N LEU A 126 5.47 -34.29 11.91
CA LEU A 126 6.89 -34.54 11.97
C LEU A 126 7.56 -33.92 13.21
N TYR A 127 7.12 -32.78 13.63
CA TYR A 127 7.72 -32.02 14.73
C TYR A 127 6.93 -32.06 16.04
N GLY A 128 5.80 -32.76 16.09
CA GLY A 128 4.97 -32.92 17.30
C GLY A 128 4.34 -31.63 17.83
N LYS A 129 4.22 -30.59 17.00
CA LYS A 129 3.63 -29.29 17.36
C LYS A 129 3.00 -28.62 16.15
N THR A 130 2.01 -27.76 16.36
CA THR A 130 1.36 -27.02 15.27
C THR A 130 2.34 -26.10 14.56
N LEU A 131 2.64 -26.39 13.30
CA LEU A 131 3.47 -25.58 12.41
C LEU A 131 2.64 -25.16 11.19
N ASN A 132 2.20 -23.91 11.20
CA ASN A 132 1.40 -23.38 10.12
C ASN A 132 2.27 -23.06 8.90
N VAL A 133 1.87 -23.58 7.75
CA VAL A 133 2.47 -23.29 6.45
C VAL A 133 1.49 -22.48 5.61
N GLY A 134 1.99 -21.44 4.98
CA GLY A 134 1.17 -20.58 4.13
C GLY A 134 1.99 -19.75 3.16
N ARG A 135 1.36 -19.40 2.05
CA ARG A 135 1.97 -18.72 0.90
C ARG A 135 2.64 -17.38 1.25
N VAL A 136 2.15 -16.67 2.25
CA VAL A 136 2.71 -15.38 2.69
C VAL A 136 3.54 -15.56 3.95
N GLN A 137 2.99 -16.23 4.97
CA GLN A 137 3.65 -16.33 6.28
C GLN A 137 4.97 -17.10 6.25
N THR A 138 5.06 -18.18 5.47
CA THR A 138 6.28 -19.00 5.42
C THR A 138 7.44 -18.28 4.74
N PRO A 139 7.29 -17.65 3.56
CA PRO A 139 8.36 -16.83 2.98
C PRO A 139 8.76 -15.65 3.86
N THR A 140 7.80 -15.00 4.52
CA THR A 140 8.10 -13.90 5.44
C THR A 140 8.93 -14.37 6.63
N LEU A 141 8.57 -15.52 7.22
CA LEU A 141 9.34 -16.12 8.29
C LEU A 141 10.77 -16.47 7.82
N LYS A 142 10.92 -17.02 6.60
CA LYS A 142 12.25 -17.30 6.03
C LYS A 142 13.10 -16.03 5.92
N MET A 143 12.54 -14.93 5.44
CA MET A 143 13.27 -13.65 5.36
C MET A 143 13.75 -13.17 6.74
N LEU A 144 12.95 -13.35 7.78
CA LEU A 144 13.33 -13.02 9.17
C LEU A 144 14.45 -13.93 9.67
N VAL A 145 14.35 -15.24 9.44
CA VAL A 145 15.38 -16.21 9.82
C VAL A 145 16.71 -15.93 9.10
N ASP A 146 16.66 -15.66 7.79
CA ASP A 146 17.86 -15.33 7.01
C ASP A 146 18.52 -14.03 7.54
N ARG A 147 17.70 -13.04 7.92
CA ARG A 147 18.21 -11.80 8.51
C ARG A 147 18.84 -12.02 9.88
N ASP A 148 18.20 -12.81 10.73
CA ASP A 148 18.71 -13.17 12.04
C ASP A 148 20.04 -13.92 11.93
N ALA A 149 20.12 -14.89 11.02
CA ALA A 149 21.36 -15.61 10.71
C ALA A 149 22.47 -14.66 10.22
N ALA A 150 22.14 -13.70 9.36
CA ALA A 150 23.09 -12.70 8.88
C ALA A 150 23.61 -11.79 10.02
N ILE A 151 22.75 -11.45 10.99
CA ILE A 151 23.14 -10.67 12.18
C ILE A 151 24.05 -11.53 13.08
N THR A 152 23.68 -12.78 13.35
CA THR A 152 24.42 -13.69 14.22
C THR A 152 25.82 -14.00 13.65
N ASN A 153 25.91 -14.19 12.33
CA ASN A 153 27.18 -14.49 11.63
C ASN A 153 27.94 -13.23 11.19
N PHE A 154 27.50 -12.05 11.61
CA PHE A 154 28.13 -10.78 11.21
C PHE A 154 29.58 -10.70 11.73
N LYS A 155 30.51 -10.58 10.80
CA LYS A 155 31.92 -10.34 11.11
C LYS A 155 32.20 -8.86 11.15
N LYS A 156 32.66 -8.38 12.31
CA LYS A 156 33.04 -6.98 12.46
C LYS A 156 34.32 -6.70 11.68
N GLU A 157 34.29 -5.69 10.83
CA GLU A 157 35.48 -5.16 10.15
C GLU A 157 35.76 -3.76 10.69
N THR A 158 37.01 -3.53 11.10
CA THR A 158 37.45 -2.18 11.50
C THR A 158 37.90 -1.44 10.26
N TYR A 159 37.47 -0.21 10.15
CA TYR A 159 37.93 0.72 9.12
C TYR A 159 38.06 2.12 9.70
N TYR A 160 38.79 2.96 9.00
CA TYR A 160 39.15 4.29 9.42
C TYR A 160 38.73 5.30 8.37
N HIS A 161 38.37 6.50 8.82
CA HIS A 161 38.25 7.71 7.99
C HIS A 161 39.08 8.80 8.61
N VAL A 162 39.87 9.48 7.80
CA VAL A 162 40.54 10.73 8.20
C VAL A 162 39.59 11.86 7.87
N ARG A 163 39.24 12.64 8.88
CA ARG A 163 38.34 13.80 8.73
C ARG A 163 39.13 15.10 8.87
N LEU A 164 38.95 15.98 7.94
CA LEU A 164 39.49 17.34 7.98
C LEU A 164 38.36 18.28 8.39
N MET A 165 38.52 18.89 9.56
CA MET A 165 37.57 19.86 10.10
C MET A 165 38.00 21.24 9.67
N LEU A 166 37.12 21.93 8.92
CA LEU A 166 37.29 23.31 8.50
C LEU A 166 36.25 24.18 9.22
N PRO A 167 36.40 25.52 9.29
CA PRO A 167 35.43 26.38 9.96
C PRO A 167 34.01 26.20 9.47
N ASP A 168 33.82 26.07 8.15
CA ASP A 168 32.49 26.01 7.52
C ASP A 168 32.24 24.69 6.72
N ALA A 169 33.12 23.70 6.83
CA ALA A 169 33.01 22.46 6.06
C ALA A 169 33.75 21.30 6.73
N GLU A 170 33.34 20.10 6.42
CA GLU A 170 34.01 18.87 6.78
C GLU A 170 34.38 18.09 5.51
N ALA A 171 35.60 17.58 5.41
CA ALA A 171 36.00 16.66 4.38
C ALA A 171 36.40 15.33 5.00
N ALA A 172 36.02 14.20 4.38
CA ALA A 172 36.36 12.87 4.86
C ALA A 172 37.06 12.07 3.75
N SER A 173 38.05 11.27 4.15
CA SER A 173 38.68 10.30 3.24
C SER A 173 37.71 9.18 2.84
N ALA A 174 38.06 8.45 1.79
CA ALA A 174 37.48 7.14 1.53
C ALA A 174 37.74 6.18 2.72
N LYS A 175 37.03 5.05 2.73
CA LYS A 175 37.24 3.96 3.71
C LYS A 175 38.70 3.45 3.62
N ILE A 176 39.42 3.45 4.73
CA ILE A 176 40.79 2.95 4.86
C ILE A 176 40.73 1.72 5.77
N CYS A 177 41.23 0.58 5.32
CA CYS A 177 41.16 -0.67 6.09
C CYS A 177 42.37 -0.89 7.02
N ALA A 178 43.51 -0.22 6.77
CA ALA A 178 44.73 -0.35 7.56
C ALA A 178 44.93 0.86 8.48
N ALA A 179 45.16 0.65 9.76
CA ALA A 179 45.40 1.71 10.75
C ALA A 179 46.63 2.53 10.40
N ASP A 180 47.71 1.91 9.92
CA ASP A 180 48.96 2.60 9.55
C ASP A 180 48.78 3.53 8.37
N GLU A 181 47.94 3.17 7.38
CA GLU A 181 47.64 4.03 6.25
C GLU A 181 46.81 5.25 6.69
N ALA A 182 45.82 5.01 7.59
CA ALA A 182 45.05 6.12 8.16
C ALA A 182 45.94 7.06 9.00
N GLY A 183 46.87 6.49 9.76
CA GLY A 183 47.87 7.27 10.55
C GLY A 183 48.81 8.11 9.67
N LYS A 184 49.30 7.51 8.57
CA LYS A 184 50.14 8.26 7.59
C LYS A 184 49.37 9.37 6.91
N LEU A 185 48.13 9.10 6.48
CA LEU A 185 47.29 10.13 5.88
C LEU A 185 46.97 11.27 6.87
N LYS A 186 46.66 10.93 8.12
CA LYS A 186 46.45 11.92 9.19
C LYS A 186 47.66 12.82 9.38
N ALA A 187 48.85 12.21 9.54
CA ALA A 187 50.09 12.97 9.72
C ALA A 187 50.40 13.87 8.51
N ALA A 188 50.18 13.40 7.29
CA ALA A 188 50.32 14.20 6.09
C ALA A 188 49.36 15.41 6.09
N CYS A 189 48.11 15.21 6.51
CA CYS A 189 47.11 16.25 6.62
C CYS A 189 47.46 17.31 7.70
N GLU A 190 48.09 16.90 8.79
CA GLU A 190 48.53 17.82 9.86
C GLU A 190 49.78 18.63 9.46
N ALA A 191 50.65 18.08 8.61
CA ALA A 191 51.89 18.70 8.16
C ALA A 191 51.72 19.64 6.95
N SER A 192 50.59 19.64 6.28
CA SER A 192 50.42 20.28 4.98
C SER A 192 49.15 21.09 4.91
N ALA A 193 49.10 22.05 3.97
CA ALA A 193 47.87 22.78 3.69
C ALA A 193 46.92 21.97 2.83
N ALA A 194 45.61 22.06 3.11
CA ALA A 194 44.60 21.48 2.28
C ALA A 194 44.28 22.40 1.09
N VAL A 195 44.47 21.91 -0.12
CA VAL A 195 44.20 22.65 -1.35
C VAL A 195 43.01 22.06 -2.07
N CYS A 196 42.04 22.87 -2.46
CA CYS A 196 40.94 22.45 -3.31
C CYS A 196 41.46 22.20 -4.71
N THR A 197 41.44 20.94 -5.14
CA THR A 197 41.95 20.51 -6.46
C THR A 197 40.88 20.48 -7.52
N SER A 198 39.63 20.33 -7.13
CA SER A 198 38.49 20.41 -8.07
C SER A 198 37.22 20.87 -7.33
N LEU A 199 36.42 21.65 -8.03
CA LEU A 199 35.09 22.04 -7.62
C LEU A 199 34.12 21.71 -8.72
N THR A 200 33.17 20.83 -8.42
CA THR A 200 32.11 20.48 -9.34
C THR A 200 30.76 20.98 -8.83
N ARG A 201 29.95 21.52 -9.71
CA ARG A 201 28.62 22.02 -9.45
C ARG A 201 27.66 21.23 -10.31
N GLU A 202 26.72 20.53 -9.69
CA GLU A 202 25.72 19.71 -10.38
C GLU A 202 24.33 20.15 -9.95
N LYS A 203 23.49 20.46 -10.93
CA LYS A 203 22.07 20.67 -10.67
C LYS A 203 21.41 19.33 -10.42
N LYS A 204 20.90 19.12 -9.21
CA LYS A 204 20.20 17.90 -8.81
C LYS A 204 18.72 18.17 -8.63
N THR A 205 17.90 17.17 -8.97
CA THR A 205 16.44 17.25 -8.88
C THR A 205 15.93 16.11 -8.00
N ILE A 206 15.18 16.44 -6.97
CA ILE A 206 14.44 15.49 -6.17
C ILE A 206 13.02 15.42 -6.71
N VAL A 207 12.67 14.27 -7.28
CA VAL A 207 11.33 14.03 -7.82
C VAL A 207 10.34 13.88 -6.65
N PRO A 208 9.15 14.47 -6.72
CA PRO A 208 8.08 14.28 -5.74
C PRO A 208 7.76 12.80 -5.51
N PRO A 209 7.43 12.41 -4.27
CA PRO A 209 7.08 11.03 -3.98
C PRO A 209 5.76 10.65 -4.65
N LYS A 210 5.55 9.35 -4.89
CA LYS A 210 4.25 8.84 -5.33
C LYS A 210 3.22 8.92 -4.21
N LEU A 211 1.94 8.82 -4.57
CA LEU A 211 0.86 8.66 -3.61
C LEU A 211 1.02 7.38 -2.78
N PHE A 212 0.30 7.29 -1.66
CA PHE A 212 0.33 6.10 -0.83
C PHE A 212 -0.48 4.95 -1.43
N ASP A 213 0.16 3.79 -1.48
CA ASP A 213 -0.48 2.48 -1.33
C ASP A 213 -0.52 2.10 0.17
N LEU A 214 -1.14 0.96 0.50
CA LEU A 214 -1.22 0.53 1.90
C LEU A 214 0.17 0.32 2.52
N THR A 215 1.09 -0.31 1.79
CA THR A 215 2.43 -0.64 2.32
C THR A 215 3.25 0.61 2.61
N SER A 216 3.26 1.56 1.71
CA SER A 216 3.99 2.82 1.89
C SER A 216 3.37 3.69 2.98
N LEU A 217 2.04 3.70 3.12
CA LEU A 217 1.36 4.35 4.24
C LEU A 217 1.76 3.72 5.59
N GLN A 218 1.75 2.39 5.69
CA GLN A 218 2.15 1.68 6.90
C GLN A 218 3.60 1.96 7.29
N ARG A 219 4.51 1.96 6.32
CA ARG A 219 5.93 2.26 6.55
C ARG A 219 6.13 3.68 7.07
N GLU A 220 5.46 4.65 6.47
CA GLU A 220 5.61 6.05 6.83
C GLU A 220 4.93 6.34 8.19
N ALA A 221 3.75 5.78 8.45
CA ALA A 221 3.09 5.88 9.75
C ALA A 221 3.92 5.24 10.88
N ASN A 222 4.59 4.12 10.61
CA ASN A 222 5.53 3.52 11.56
C ASN A 222 6.75 4.43 11.81
N ARG A 223 7.33 4.98 10.74
CA ARG A 223 8.51 5.86 10.84
C ARG A 223 8.24 7.13 11.66
N ILE A 224 7.06 7.75 11.48
CA ILE A 224 6.74 9.06 12.09
C ILE A 224 6.08 8.89 13.46
N TYR A 225 5.12 7.95 13.57
CA TYR A 225 4.27 7.81 14.75
C TYR A 225 4.50 6.51 15.54
N GLY A 226 5.34 5.59 15.05
CA GLY A 226 5.56 4.28 15.67
C GLY A 226 4.38 3.32 15.55
N TYR A 227 3.40 3.61 14.69
CA TYR A 227 2.22 2.74 14.52
C TYR A 227 2.60 1.43 13.85
N THR A 228 2.05 0.32 14.34
CA THR A 228 2.19 -0.97 13.68
C THR A 228 1.42 -1.00 12.35
N ALA A 229 1.80 -1.91 11.46
CA ALA A 229 1.08 -2.09 10.19
C ALA A 229 -0.42 -2.38 10.41
N LYS A 230 -0.76 -3.15 11.46
CA LYS A 230 -2.15 -3.44 11.79
C LYS A 230 -2.90 -2.20 12.28
N GLN A 231 -2.31 -1.44 13.22
CA GLN A 231 -2.92 -0.19 13.71
C GLN A 231 -3.15 0.81 12.57
N THR A 232 -2.17 0.99 11.70
CA THR A 232 -2.32 1.86 10.53
C THR A 232 -3.48 1.44 9.62
N LEU A 233 -3.60 0.13 9.35
CA LEU A 233 -4.70 -0.39 8.54
C LEU A 233 -6.06 -0.20 9.24
N ASP A 234 -6.16 -0.48 10.54
CA ASP A 234 -7.40 -0.35 11.31
C ASP A 234 -7.86 1.12 11.34
N LEU A 235 -6.92 2.07 11.54
CA LEU A 235 -7.19 3.51 11.49
C LEU A 235 -7.63 3.98 10.10
N ALA A 236 -6.91 3.55 9.05
CA ALA A 236 -7.26 3.89 7.68
C ALA A 236 -8.63 3.30 7.28
N GLN A 237 -8.96 2.11 7.75
CA GLN A 237 -10.27 1.48 7.57
C GLN A 237 -11.38 2.29 8.24
N THR A 238 -11.16 2.75 9.48
CA THR A 238 -12.11 3.61 10.21
C THR A 238 -12.34 4.93 9.49
N LEU A 239 -11.28 5.56 8.96
CA LEU A 239 -11.38 6.78 8.16
C LEU A 239 -12.14 6.55 6.85
N TYR A 240 -11.94 5.42 6.20
CA TYR A 240 -12.70 5.02 5.01
C TYR A 240 -14.20 4.86 5.32
N GLU A 241 -14.55 4.19 6.42
CA GLU A 241 -15.93 4.01 6.86
C GLU A 241 -16.60 5.36 7.22
N LYS A 242 -15.83 6.32 7.73
CA LYS A 242 -16.23 7.72 7.93
C LYS A 242 -16.25 8.53 6.62
N LYS A 243 -15.91 7.94 5.49
CA LYS A 243 -15.81 8.58 4.17
C LYS A 243 -14.76 9.70 4.09
N LEU A 244 -13.77 9.73 4.98
CA LEU A 244 -12.72 10.75 5.00
C LEU A 244 -11.47 10.35 4.21
N LEU A 245 -11.31 9.06 3.95
CA LEU A 245 -10.20 8.48 3.22
C LEU A 245 -10.73 7.53 2.14
N THR A 246 -10.02 7.37 1.04
CA THR A 246 -10.32 6.37 0.02
C THR A 246 -9.99 4.96 0.51
N TYR A 247 -10.38 3.93 -0.23
CA TYR A 247 -10.21 2.53 0.20
C TYR A 247 -8.75 2.19 0.49
N PRO A 248 -8.43 1.73 1.72
CA PRO A 248 -7.02 1.63 2.13
C PRO A 248 -6.29 0.38 1.63
N ARG A 249 -7.02 -0.65 1.18
CA ARG A 249 -6.39 -1.91 0.72
C ARG A 249 -6.09 -1.84 -0.77
N THR A 250 -5.16 -1.01 -1.16
CA THR A 250 -4.72 -0.82 -2.54
C THR A 250 -3.21 -0.99 -2.66
N ASP A 251 -2.76 -1.45 -3.80
CA ASP A 251 -1.37 -1.53 -4.22
C ASP A 251 -0.99 -0.43 -5.24
N SER A 252 -1.98 0.40 -5.63
CA SER A 252 -1.75 1.50 -6.57
C SER A 252 -1.21 2.75 -5.88
N ASN A 253 -0.29 3.42 -6.56
CA ASN A 253 0.26 4.73 -6.18
C ASN A 253 -0.24 5.85 -7.11
N TYR A 254 -1.29 5.59 -7.91
CA TYR A 254 -1.85 6.52 -8.88
C TYR A 254 -3.35 6.62 -8.72
N LEU A 255 -3.89 7.73 -9.22
CA LEU A 255 -5.33 7.95 -9.40
C LEU A 255 -5.73 7.63 -10.83
N THR A 256 -7.01 7.42 -11.07
CA THR A 256 -7.57 7.31 -12.41
C THR A 256 -7.67 8.68 -13.07
N ASP A 257 -7.64 8.72 -14.40
CA ASP A 257 -7.57 9.97 -15.16
C ASP A 257 -8.83 10.85 -14.97
N ASP A 258 -9.97 10.25 -14.64
CA ASP A 258 -11.24 10.93 -14.33
C ASP A 258 -11.23 11.64 -12.96
N MET A 259 -10.27 11.37 -12.09
CA MET A 259 -10.16 11.98 -10.76
C MET A 259 -9.39 13.32 -10.75
N GLY A 260 -9.03 13.87 -11.90
CA GLY A 260 -8.24 15.09 -11.99
C GLY A 260 -8.83 16.28 -11.22
N ASP A 261 -10.08 16.60 -11.49
CA ASP A 261 -10.80 17.73 -10.86
C ASP A 261 -11.02 17.50 -9.36
N THR A 262 -11.39 16.28 -8.97
CA THR A 262 -11.54 15.88 -7.57
C THR A 262 -10.23 16.01 -6.80
N ALA A 263 -9.11 15.54 -7.37
CA ALA A 263 -7.81 15.67 -6.76
C ALA A 263 -7.39 17.14 -6.60
N ALA A 264 -7.63 17.99 -7.60
CA ALA A 264 -7.36 19.42 -7.53
C ALA A 264 -8.19 20.11 -6.44
N GLY A 265 -9.47 19.76 -6.33
CA GLY A 265 -10.35 20.23 -5.28
C GLY A 265 -9.87 19.84 -3.87
N ILE A 266 -9.44 18.59 -3.68
CA ILE A 266 -8.89 18.11 -2.41
C ILE A 266 -7.60 18.84 -2.06
N VAL A 267 -6.69 19.04 -3.02
CA VAL A 267 -5.45 19.82 -2.82
C VAL A 267 -5.78 21.24 -2.34
N SER A 268 -6.73 21.92 -2.99
CA SER A 268 -7.14 23.27 -2.61
C SER A 268 -7.70 23.32 -1.18
N LEU A 269 -8.52 22.32 -0.80
CA LEU A 269 -9.05 22.19 0.56
C LEU A 269 -7.94 21.97 1.59
N LEU A 270 -6.97 21.13 1.29
CA LEU A 270 -5.83 20.84 2.17
C LEU A 270 -4.96 22.08 2.38
N CYS A 271 -4.70 22.86 1.33
CA CYS A 271 -3.96 24.13 1.44
C CYS A 271 -4.66 25.11 2.40
N GLY A 272 -6.00 25.15 2.41
CA GLY A 272 -6.76 26.00 3.33
C GLY A 272 -6.89 25.46 4.77
N LYS A 273 -6.84 24.14 4.95
CA LYS A 273 -7.07 23.49 6.26
C LYS A 273 -5.81 23.14 7.04
N LEU A 274 -4.68 22.96 6.36
CA LEU A 274 -3.42 22.57 7.01
C LEU A 274 -2.58 23.81 7.37
N PRO A 275 -2.32 24.07 8.66
CA PRO A 275 -1.65 25.31 9.11
C PRO A 275 -0.28 25.52 8.47
N PHE A 276 0.47 24.45 8.19
CA PHE A 276 1.80 24.52 7.56
C PHE A 276 1.76 24.93 6.08
N MET A 277 0.57 24.98 5.46
CA MET A 277 0.38 25.44 4.09
C MET A 277 -0.02 26.91 4.00
N ALA A 278 -0.37 27.57 5.11
CA ALA A 278 -0.93 28.92 5.13
C ALA A 278 -0.04 30.00 4.49
N SER A 279 1.27 29.78 4.42
CA SER A 279 2.25 30.72 3.83
C SER A 279 3.02 30.13 2.63
N ALA A 280 2.66 28.94 2.18
CA ALA A 280 3.41 28.28 1.11
C ALA A 280 2.88 28.73 -0.26
N ALA A 281 3.76 29.23 -1.14
CA ALA A 281 3.48 29.29 -2.56
C ALA A 281 3.44 27.86 -3.09
N TYR A 282 2.28 27.40 -3.56
CA TYR A 282 2.10 26.04 -3.98
C TYR A 282 1.50 25.97 -5.39
N GLU A 283 2.33 25.54 -6.32
CA GLU A 283 1.90 25.21 -7.67
C GLU A 283 1.63 23.70 -7.76
N GLN A 284 0.47 23.31 -8.23
CA GLN A 284 0.07 21.92 -8.27
C GLN A 284 0.19 21.33 -9.69
N SER A 285 0.75 20.13 -9.77
CA SER A 285 0.84 19.35 -11.00
C SER A 285 0.05 18.04 -10.84
N ILE A 286 -1.27 18.14 -10.98
CA ILE A 286 -2.20 17.00 -10.79
C ILE A 286 -1.94 15.88 -11.79
N SER A 287 -1.60 16.20 -13.04
CA SER A 287 -1.32 15.20 -14.08
C SER A 287 -0.25 14.17 -13.69
N ARG A 288 0.64 14.53 -12.77
CA ARG A 288 1.72 13.63 -12.29
C ARG A 288 1.20 12.42 -11.53
N VAL A 289 0.07 12.55 -10.84
CA VAL A 289 -0.52 11.49 -10.03
C VAL A 289 -1.61 10.70 -10.77
N LEU A 290 -1.97 11.11 -12.00
CA LEU A 290 -3.00 10.46 -12.81
C LEU A 290 -2.36 9.41 -13.72
N ASN A 291 -2.86 8.19 -13.68
CA ASN A 291 -2.50 7.13 -14.61
C ASN A 291 -3.43 5.92 -14.44
N SER A 292 -4.54 5.90 -15.19
CA SER A 292 -5.52 4.80 -15.13
C SER A 292 -4.93 3.44 -15.48
N LYS A 293 -3.87 3.37 -16.31
CA LYS A 293 -3.21 2.10 -16.67
C LYS A 293 -2.42 1.47 -15.53
N LYS A 294 -2.10 2.25 -14.48
CA LYS A 294 -1.38 1.80 -13.28
C LYS A 294 -2.30 1.67 -12.05
N VAL A 295 -3.59 1.80 -12.25
CA VAL A 295 -4.61 1.51 -11.24
C VAL A 295 -5.13 0.11 -11.52
N SER A 296 -5.06 -0.76 -10.50
CA SER A 296 -5.60 -2.12 -10.57
C SER A 296 -7.07 -2.12 -10.13
N ASP A 297 -7.37 -2.72 -9.01
CA ASP A 297 -8.72 -2.82 -8.46
C ASP A 297 -9.17 -1.51 -7.80
N HIS A 298 -8.23 -0.79 -7.18
CA HIS A 298 -8.44 0.46 -6.46
C HIS A 298 -7.30 1.44 -6.73
N HIS A 299 -7.62 2.74 -6.76
CA HIS A 299 -6.64 3.82 -6.86
C HIS A 299 -5.91 4.05 -5.52
N ALA A 300 -4.92 4.94 -5.52
CA ALA A 300 -4.12 5.31 -4.36
C ALA A 300 -4.95 5.86 -3.19
N ILE A 301 -4.36 5.82 -1.99
CA ILE A 301 -4.97 6.33 -0.76
C ILE A 301 -4.82 7.85 -0.73
N ILE A 302 -5.94 8.56 -0.74
CA ILE A 302 -6.04 10.01 -0.60
C ILE A 302 -7.20 10.40 0.32
N PRO A 303 -7.21 11.59 0.92
CA PRO A 303 -8.41 12.14 1.55
C PRO A 303 -9.53 12.31 0.53
N THR A 304 -10.76 12.42 1.01
CA THR A 304 -11.95 12.69 0.18
C THR A 304 -12.42 14.13 0.32
N MET A 305 -13.36 14.56 -0.52
CA MET A 305 -13.99 15.88 -0.43
C MET A 305 -14.78 16.09 0.89
N GLU A 306 -15.14 15.01 1.60
CA GLU A 306 -15.84 15.10 2.89
C GLU A 306 -15.01 15.78 4.00
N ILE A 307 -13.68 15.89 3.83
CA ILE A 307 -12.83 16.69 4.72
C ILE A 307 -13.27 18.18 4.77
N ALA A 308 -13.95 18.70 3.74
CA ALA A 308 -14.46 20.05 3.73
C ALA A 308 -15.44 20.31 4.89
N LYS A 309 -16.28 19.31 5.18
CA LYS A 309 -17.36 19.37 6.17
C LYS A 309 -16.92 18.92 7.56
N THR A 310 -15.70 18.40 7.69
CA THR A 310 -15.20 17.79 8.92
C THR A 310 -14.27 18.74 9.65
N ASP A 311 -14.53 18.94 10.94
CA ASP A 311 -13.56 19.56 11.83
C ASP A 311 -12.53 18.50 12.24
N LEU A 312 -11.29 18.66 11.76
CA LEU A 312 -10.21 17.73 12.01
C LEU A 312 -9.83 17.65 13.51
N THR A 313 -10.15 18.67 14.29
CA THR A 313 -9.84 18.69 15.73
C THR A 313 -10.73 17.74 16.54
N THR A 314 -11.91 17.39 16.02
CA THR A 314 -12.85 16.45 16.64
C THR A 314 -12.47 14.98 16.45
N LEU A 315 -11.55 14.69 15.53
CA LEU A 315 -11.07 13.33 15.31
C LEU A 315 -10.10 12.89 16.41
N PRO A 316 -10.14 11.61 16.81
CA PRO A 316 -9.08 11.03 17.64
C PRO A 316 -7.70 11.31 17.03
N GLU A 317 -6.71 11.59 17.86
CA GLU A 317 -5.37 11.98 17.44
C GLU A 317 -4.77 11.00 16.41
N SER A 318 -4.90 9.71 16.66
CA SER A 318 -4.35 8.67 15.78
C SER A 318 -5.02 8.65 14.40
N GLU A 319 -6.32 8.86 14.31
CA GLU A 319 -7.04 8.97 13.04
C GLU A 319 -6.64 10.26 12.30
N ARG A 320 -6.59 11.37 13.03
CA ARG A 320 -6.15 12.67 12.51
C ARG A 320 -4.74 12.58 11.93
N ASN A 321 -3.82 11.90 12.61
CA ASN A 321 -2.44 11.69 12.15
C ASN A 321 -2.39 10.95 10.81
N ILE A 322 -3.16 9.88 10.63
CA ILE A 322 -3.23 9.14 9.36
C ILE A 322 -3.84 9.99 8.25
N LEU A 323 -4.90 10.74 8.55
CA LEU A 323 -5.55 11.61 7.58
C LEU A 323 -4.63 12.74 7.12
N ILE A 324 -3.95 13.40 8.05
CA ILE A 324 -2.96 14.45 7.74
C ILE A 324 -1.78 13.87 6.95
N LEU A 325 -1.31 12.68 7.29
CA LEU A 325 -0.23 12.01 6.57
C LEU A 325 -0.61 11.74 5.11
N ALA A 326 -1.82 11.24 4.87
CA ALA A 326 -2.34 11.01 3.52
C ALA A 326 -2.51 12.34 2.75
N GLY A 327 -3.02 13.38 3.40
CA GLY A 327 -3.15 14.72 2.81
C GLY A 327 -1.79 15.36 2.47
N ALA A 328 -0.84 15.30 3.40
CA ALA A 328 0.53 15.79 3.17
C ALA A 328 1.19 15.05 1.99
N ARG A 329 0.98 13.72 1.88
CA ARG A 329 1.49 12.95 0.75
C ARG A 329 0.87 13.37 -0.59
N LEU A 330 -0.41 13.68 -0.62
CA LEU A 330 -1.07 14.21 -1.83
C LEU A 330 -0.45 15.55 -2.25
N LEU A 331 -0.28 16.47 -1.30
CA LEU A 331 0.40 17.75 -1.54
C LEU A 331 1.82 17.55 -2.06
N MET A 332 2.61 16.68 -1.40
CA MET A 332 3.98 16.38 -1.84
C MET A 332 4.02 15.77 -3.23
N ALA A 333 3.11 14.84 -3.55
CA ALA A 333 3.09 14.12 -4.83
C ALA A 333 2.71 15.03 -6.01
N THR A 334 1.93 16.08 -5.75
CA THR A 334 1.48 17.06 -6.76
C THR A 334 2.34 18.33 -6.78
N ALA A 335 3.33 18.46 -5.88
CA ALA A 335 4.25 19.59 -5.87
C ALA A 335 5.27 19.55 -7.02
N GLU A 336 5.88 20.69 -7.33
CA GLU A 336 6.99 20.75 -8.29
C GLU A 336 8.24 20.03 -7.74
N PRO A 337 9.10 19.47 -8.62
CA PRO A 337 10.34 18.88 -8.21
C PRO A 337 11.24 19.88 -7.50
N HIS A 338 11.84 19.46 -6.39
CA HIS A 338 12.85 20.29 -5.71
C HIS A 338 14.18 20.24 -6.46
N VAL A 339 14.59 21.38 -6.97
CA VAL A 339 15.84 21.54 -7.70
C VAL A 339 16.85 22.26 -6.84
N TYR A 340 18.03 21.68 -6.68
CA TYR A 340 19.12 22.28 -5.93
C TYR A 340 20.48 22.09 -6.64
N GLU A 341 21.42 22.95 -6.32
CA GLU A 341 22.79 22.79 -6.76
C GLU A 341 23.60 22.00 -5.73
N ALA A 342 24.11 20.84 -6.12
CA ALA A 342 25.05 20.07 -5.33
C ALA A 342 26.47 20.54 -5.67
N VAL A 343 27.12 21.13 -4.69
CA VAL A 343 28.53 21.54 -4.84
C VAL A 343 29.40 20.47 -4.17
N THR A 344 30.31 19.90 -4.94
CA THR A 344 31.27 18.92 -4.44
C THR A 344 32.68 19.48 -4.67
N ASP A 345 33.43 19.64 -3.62
CA ASP A 345 34.85 19.96 -3.70
C ASP A 345 35.73 18.76 -3.38
N ARG A 346 36.86 18.67 -4.02
CA ARG A 346 37.87 17.68 -3.73
C ARG A 346 39.13 18.41 -3.22
N LYS A 347 39.56 18.01 -2.05
CA LYS A 347 40.77 18.54 -1.43
C LYS A 347 41.92 17.55 -1.54
N SER A 348 43.09 18.03 -1.82
CA SER A 348 44.35 17.29 -1.73
C SER A 348 45.25 17.92 -0.71
N VAL A 349 46.04 17.10 -0.10
CA VAL A 349 47.13 17.57 0.80
C VAL A 349 48.38 17.63 -0.05
N VAL A 350 49.03 18.80 -0.04
CA VAL A 350 50.24 19.11 -0.83
C VAL A 350 51.45 19.14 0.11
#